data_b0732aa28e67b13e9aa3f028919112d1
#
_entry.id   b0732aa28e67b13e9aa3f028919112d1
#
_cell.length_a   1.000
_cell.length_b   1.000
_cell.length_c   1.000
_cell.angle_alpha   90.00
_cell.angle_beta   90.00
_cell.angle_gamma   90.00
#
_symmetry.space_group_name_H-M   'P 1'
#
loop_
_entity.id
_entity.type
_entity.pdbx_description
1 polymer ?
#
loop_
_entity_poly.entity_id
_entity_poly.type
_entity_poly.pdbx_seq_one_letter_code
_entity_poly.pdbx_strand_id
1 'polypeptide(L)'
;MAKMTRKPKGTPMSCSENTNVDAADPLETLDDGVAAAAFRRLVRHLRHRHDAQNIDLMGLSGFCRNCLADWIVEAGAPLDKAAAREVIHGMPAGEWKARFQTEATPEQLARMAESMTRNP
;
A
#
# COMPACT_ATOMS: atom_id res chain seq x y z
N MET A 1 -28.07 1.68 8.34
CA MET A 1 -27.82 1.51 7.92
C MET A 1 -27.34 1.33 7.17
N ALA A 2 -26.90 1.30 6.78
CA ALA A 2 -26.39 1.16 6.03
C ALA A 2 -26.13 0.84 5.29
N LYS A 3 -25.80 0.87 4.71
CA LYS A 3 -25.46 0.67 3.99
C LYS A 3 -25.04 0.36 3.30
N MET A 4 -24.69 0.40 2.73
CA MET A 4 -24.24 0.35 2.05
C MET A 4 -24.07 -0.23 1.30
N THR A 5 -23.74 -0.30 0.67
CA THR A 5 -23.66 -0.87 -0.11
C THR A 5 -22.91 -0.61 -0.99
N ARG A 6 -22.21 -0.59 -1.33
CA ARG A 6 -21.47 -0.35 -2.10
C ARG A 6 -21.24 -1.13 -3.08
N LYS A 7 -21.01 -1.08 -3.72
CA LYS A 7 -20.90 -1.75 -4.64
C LYS A 7 -19.83 -1.81 -5.27
N PRO A 8 -19.36 -2.35 -5.51
CA PRO A 8 -18.23 -2.62 -5.94
C PRO A 8 -18.04 -2.42 -7.22
N LYS A 9 -17.91 -1.94 -7.72
CA LYS A 9 -17.76 -1.75 -8.79
C LYS A 9 -16.96 -2.54 -9.39
N GLY A 10 -16.68 -3.29 -9.15
CA GLY A 10 -16.11 -4.14 -9.81
C GLY A 10 -14.98 -3.89 -10.49
N THR A 11 -14.31 -3.24 -10.30
CA THR A 11 -13.31 -3.02 -10.98
C THR A 11 -12.25 -3.69 -10.58
N PRO A 12 -11.83 -4.51 -11.00
CA PRO A 12 -10.83 -5.25 -10.67
C PRO A 12 -9.61 -4.61 -10.85
N MET A 13 -8.94 -4.36 -10.00
CA MET A 13 -7.73 -3.88 -10.14
C MET A 13 -6.79 -4.91 -10.38
N SER A 14 -5.83 -4.74 -11.15
CA SER A 14 -4.96 -5.77 -11.54
C SER A 14 -4.16 -6.36 -10.45
N CYS A 15 -3.57 -5.61 -9.61
CA CYS A 15 -2.83 -6.18 -8.58
C CYS A 15 -3.68 -6.78 -7.59
N SER A 16 -4.91 -6.44 -7.60
CA SER A 16 -5.78 -6.96 -6.63
C SER A 16 -6.60 -8.08 -7.13
N GLU A 17 -6.30 -8.60 -8.26
CA GLU A 17 -7.05 -9.70 -8.71
C GLU A 17 -7.02 -10.83 -7.80
N ASN A 18 -5.99 -10.92 -7.02
CA ASN A 18 -5.85 -12.01 -6.11
C ASN A 18 -6.49 -11.79 -4.80
N THR A 19 -7.02 -10.62 -4.56
CA THR A 19 -7.64 -10.41 -3.29
C THR A 19 -8.97 -11.06 -3.34
N ASN A 20 -9.41 -11.53 -2.26
CA ASN A 20 -10.69 -12.12 -2.16
C ASN A 20 -11.68 -11.06 -1.95
N VAL A 21 -12.34 -10.64 -2.99
CA VAL A 21 -13.39 -9.68 -2.85
C VAL A 21 -14.68 -10.44 -2.73
N ASP A 22 -15.14 -10.58 -1.54
CA ASP A 22 -16.33 -11.36 -1.24
C ASP A 22 -17.29 -10.43 -0.55
N ALA A 23 -18.50 -10.31 -1.06
CA ALA A 23 -19.49 -9.42 -0.47
C ALA A 23 -19.80 -9.76 0.96
N ALA A 24 -19.62 -11.02 1.35
CA ALA A 24 -19.86 -11.44 2.73
C ALA A 24 -18.66 -11.16 3.63
N ASP A 25 -17.54 -10.76 3.08
CA ASP A 25 -16.36 -10.47 3.85
C ASP A 25 -16.59 -9.18 4.64
N PRO A 26 -16.41 -9.19 5.96
CA PRO A 26 -16.58 -7.96 6.74
C PRO A 26 -15.76 -6.78 6.22
N LEU A 27 -14.61 -7.03 5.61
CA LEU A 27 -13.82 -5.95 5.04
C LEU A 27 -14.61 -5.21 3.98
N GLU A 28 -15.35 -5.94 3.15
CA GLU A 28 -16.11 -5.33 2.06
C GLU A 28 -17.33 -4.58 2.57
N THR A 29 -17.74 -4.81 3.79
CA THR A 29 -18.90 -4.14 4.36
C THR A 29 -18.52 -2.91 5.16
N LEU A 30 -17.24 -2.59 5.28
CA LEU A 30 -16.86 -1.37 5.95
C LEU A 30 -17.34 -0.18 5.14
N ASP A 31 -17.84 0.81 5.84
CA ASP A 31 -18.21 2.06 5.21
C ASP A 31 -16.96 2.67 4.55
N ASP A 32 -17.12 3.20 3.35
CA ASP A 32 -15.98 3.72 2.60
C ASP A 32 -15.24 4.81 3.37
N GLY A 33 -15.98 5.67 4.06
CA GLY A 33 -15.33 6.72 4.85
C GLY A 33 -14.49 6.17 5.98
N VAL A 34 -14.97 5.09 6.60
CA VAL A 34 -14.23 4.43 7.67
C VAL A 34 -12.98 3.79 7.11
N ALA A 35 -13.11 3.09 5.99
CA ALA A 35 -11.97 2.45 5.35
C ALA A 35 -10.94 3.50 4.92
N ALA A 36 -11.41 4.63 4.39
CA ALA A 36 -10.52 5.70 3.98
C ALA A 36 -9.78 6.28 5.17
N ALA A 37 -10.48 6.48 6.29
CA ALA A 37 -9.85 7.03 7.50
C ALA A 37 -8.78 6.08 8.02
N ALA A 38 -9.06 4.78 8.00
CA ALA A 38 -8.09 3.79 8.46
C ALA A 38 -6.86 3.77 7.55
N PHE A 39 -7.08 3.86 6.23
CA PHE A 39 -5.98 3.90 5.29
C PHE A 39 -5.10 5.13 5.52
N ARG A 40 -5.73 6.28 5.71
CA ARG A 40 -4.97 7.51 5.97
C ARG A 40 -4.18 7.42 7.26
N ARG A 41 -4.71 6.73 8.26
CA ARG A 41 -3.98 6.52 9.50
C ARG A 41 -2.77 5.61 9.27
N LEU A 42 -2.91 4.58 8.46
CA LEU A 42 -1.78 3.73 8.10
C LEU A 42 -0.69 4.56 7.43
N VAL A 43 -1.08 5.41 6.49
CA VAL A 43 -0.11 6.22 5.77
C VAL A 43 0.61 7.18 6.72
N ARG A 44 -0.14 7.83 7.60
CA ARG A 44 0.49 8.74 8.58
C ARG A 44 1.44 7.99 9.49
N HIS A 45 1.09 6.77 9.85
CA HIS A 45 1.97 5.95 10.68
C HIS A 45 3.27 5.64 9.95
N LEU A 46 3.18 5.26 8.69
CA LEU A 46 4.37 4.99 7.89
C LEU A 46 5.22 6.24 7.71
N ARG A 47 4.59 7.39 7.58
CA ARG A 47 5.34 8.65 7.48
C ARG A 47 6.09 8.96 8.76
N HIS A 48 5.62 8.43 9.88
CA HIS A 48 6.25 8.62 11.17
C HIS A 48 7.38 7.61 11.41
N ARG A 49 7.39 6.52 10.69
CA ARG A 49 8.37 5.45 10.87
C ARG A 49 9.32 5.38 9.69
N HIS A 50 10.12 6.43 9.53
CA HIS A 50 11.11 6.48 8.46
C HIS A 50 12.19 5.41 8.64
N ASP A 51 12.36 4.89 9.85
CA ASP A 51 13.31 3.83 10.15
C ASP A 51 12.94 2.51 9.48
N ALA A 52 11.66 2.32 9.15
CA ALA A 52 11.24 1.11 8.46
C ALA A 52 11.52 1.28 6.98
N GLN A 53 12.54 0.60 6.50
CA GLN A 53 12.94 0.68 5.10
C GLN A 53 11.92 -0.02 4.22
N ASN A 54 11.76 0.45 3.00
CA ASN A 54 10.85 -0.21 2.07
C ASN A 54 11.23 -1.67 1.85
N ILE A 55 12.51 -1.97 1.80
CA ILE A 55 12.96 -3.34 1.64
C ILE A 55 12.59 -4.19 2.85
N ASP A 56 12.57 -3.61 4.04
CA ASP A 56 12.15 -4.33 5.24
C ASP A 56 10.67 -4.67 5.17
N LEU A 57 9.85 -3.72 4.73
CA LEU A 57 8.42 -3.97 4.60
C LEU A 57 8.17 -5.06 3.55
N MET A 58 8.89 -5.00 2.44
CA MET A 58 8.79 -6.04 1.43
C MET A 58 9.17 -7.40 1.99
N GLY A 59 10.20 -7.44 2.80
CA GLY A 59 10.66 -8.70 3.39
C GLY A 59 9.71 -9.26 4.43
N LEU A 60 8.98 -8.38 5.11
CA LEU A 60 8.05 -8.84 6.14
C LEU A 60 6.70 -9.22 5.58
N SER A 61 6.19 -8.49 4.65
CA SER A 61 4.80 -8.67 4.25
C SER A 61 4.55 -8.54 2.75
N GLY A 62 5.59 -8.35 1.98
CA GLY A 62 5.43 -8.37 0.53
C GLY A 62 4.89 -7.08 -0.07
N PHE A 63 4.79 -6.01 0.71
CA PHE A 63 4.41 -4.71 0.17
C PHE A 63 5.24 -3.63 0.83
N CYS A 64 5.32 -2.47 0.20
CA CYS A 64 6.03 -1.36 0.78
C CYS A 64 5.28 -0.06 0.43
N ARG A 65 5.87 1.07 0.75
CA ARG A 65 5.25 2.37 0.47
C ARG A 65 4.95 2.56 -1.00
N ASN A 66 5.85 2.08 -1.85
CA ASN A 66 5.63 2.20 -3.29
C ASN A 66 4.45 1.36 -3.76
N CYS A 67 4.24 0.20 -3.14
CA CYS A 67 3.08 -0.63 -3.48
C CYS A 67 1.79 0.06 -3.08
N LEU A 68 1.77 0.72 -1.91
CA LEU A 68 0.59 1.47 -1.51
C LEU A 68 0.29 2.59 -2.49
N ALA A 69 1.34 3.26 -3.00
CA ALA A 69 1.16 4.30 -4.00
C ALA A 69 0.56 3.73 -5.27
N ASP A 70 1.03 2.57 -5.70
CA ASP A 70 0.48 1.92 -6.89
C ASP A 70 -0.99 1.56 -6.68
N TRP A 71 -1.35 1.12 -5.49
CA TRP A 71 -2.75 0.77 -5.18
C TRP A 71 -3.67 1.98 -5.24
N ILE A 72 -3.17 3.16 -4.85
CA ILE A 72 -3.94 4.38 -4.97
C ILE A 72 -4.25 4.67 -6.42
N VAL A 73 -3.26 4.54 -7.29
CA VAL A 73 -3.44 4.78 -8.71
C VAL A 73 -4.41 3.76 -9.30
N GLU A 74 -4.23 2.49 -8.94
CA GLU A 74 -5.10 1.44 -9.44
C GLU A 74 -6.53 1.60 -8.98
N ALA A 75 -6.72 2.16 -7.81
CA ALA A 75 -8.06 2.40 -7.28
C ALA A 75 -8.75 3.58 -7.97
N GLY A 76 -8.02 4.31 -8.80
CA GLY A 76 -8.64 5.34 -9.63
C GLY A 76 -8.25 6.77 -9.31
N ALA A 77 -7.27 6.99 -8.46
CA ALA A 77 -6.87 8.36 -8.15
C ALA A 77 -6.30 9.02 -9.40
N PRO A 78 -6.65 10.28 -9.65
CA PRO A 78 -6.14 11.00 -10.82
C PRO A 78 -4.75 11.54 -10.55
N LEU A 79 -3.82 10.65 -10.23
CA LEU A 79 -2.46 11.00 -9.90
C LEU A 79 -1.51 10.15 -10.72
N ASP A 80 -0.39 10.72 -11.11
CA ASP A 80 0.62 9.90 -11.74
C ASP A 80 1.41 9.19 -10.63
N LYS A 81 2.31 8.34 -11.01
CA LYS A 81 3.05 7.52 -10.07
C LYS A 81 3.86 8.37 -9.09
N ALA A 82 4.48 9.42 -9.58
CA ALA A 82 5.30 10.27 -8.72
C ALA A 82 4.45 10.97 -7.66
N ALA A 83 3.30 11.49 -8.06
CA ALA A 83 2.40 12.17 -7.13
C ALA A 83 1.84 11.20 -6.11
N ALA A 84 1.50 9.98 -6.53
CA ALA A 84 1.00 8.98 -5.61
C ALA A 84 2.06 8.59 -4.58
N ARG A 85 3.32 8.47 -5.00
CA ARG A 85 4.40 8.17 -4.06
C ARG A 85 4.60 9.29 -3.06
N GLU A 86 4.41 10.51 -3.50
CA GLU A 86 4.54 11.65 -2.60
C GLU A 86 3.44 11.60 -1.53
N VAL A 87 2.24 11.15 -1.88
CA VAL A 87 1.16 11.00 -0.91
C VAL A 87 1.59 10.03 0.20
N ILE A 88 2.20 8.94 -0.16
CA ILE A 88 2.55 7.92 0.83
C ILE A 88 3.79 8.32 1.64
N HIS A 89 4.80 8.82 0.97
CA HIS A 89 6.06 9.15 1.66
C HIS A 89 5.97 10.47 2.43
N GLY A 90 5.04 11.34 2.07
CA GLY A 90 4.95 12.66 2.68
C GLY A 90 5.93 13.66 2.08
N MET A 91 6.63 13.27 1.04
CA MET A 91 7.60 14.08 0.32
C MET A 91 7.90 13.37 -1.00
N PRO A 92 8.53 14.03 -1.95
CA PRO A 92 8.89 13.35 -3.19
C PRO A 92 9.75 12.11 -2.90
N ALA A 93 9.52 11.04 -3.63
CA ALA A 93 10.20 9.77 -3.37
C ALA A 93 11.71 9.90 -3.42
N GLY A 94 12.23 10.73 -4.33
CA GLY A 94 13.67 10.94 -4.41
C GLY A 94 14.24 11.60 -3.16
N GLU A 95 13.48 12.53 -2.60
CA GLU A 95 13.89 13.18 -1.36
C GLU A 95 13.87 12.19 -0.20
N TRP A 96 12.84 11.35 -0.13
CA TRP A 96 12.75 10.33 0.91
C TRP A 96 13.95 9.38 0.83
N LYS A 97 14.29 8.96 -0.39
CA LYS A 97 15.45 8.08 -0.57
C LYS A 97 16.73 8.75 -0.10
N ALA A 98 16.91 10.02 -0.44
CA ALA A 98 18.13 10.71 -0.06
C ALA A 98 18.23 10.89 1.44
N ARG A 99 17.09 11.08 2.11
CA ARG A 99 17.11 11.38 3.55
C ARG A 99 17.06 10.13 4.42
N PHE A 100 16.38 9.10 3.99
CA PHE A 100 16.08 7.96 4.87
C PHE A 100 16.50 6.60 4.35
N GLN A 101 16.61 6.43 3.05
CA GLN A 101 16.90 5.09 2.53
C GLN A 101 18.37 4.74 2.73
N THR A 102 18.61 3.55 3.25
CA THR A 102 19.98 3.06 3.43
C THR A 102 20.23 1.96 2.42
N GLU A 103 21.49 1.63 2.23
CA GLU A 103 21.85 0.58 1.32
C GLU A 103 21.38 -0.76 1.86
N ALA A 104 20.77 -1.58 1.01
CA ALA A 104 20.24 -2.86 1.43
C ALA A 104 21.37 -3.83 1.75
N THR A 105 21.21 -4.57 2.83
CA THR A 105 22.16 -5.60 3.19
C THR A 105 21.84 -6.89 2.43
N PRO A 106 22.80 -7.81 2.32
CA PRO A 106 22.50 -9.10 1.69
C PRO A 106 21.33 -9.83 2.35
N GLU A 107 21.22 -9.71 3.67
CA GLU A 107 20.12 -10.36 4.39
C GLU A 107 18.78 -9.74 4.03
N GLN A 108 18.74 -8.42 3.88
CA GLN A 108 17.50 -7.74 3.49
C GLN A 108 17.09 -8.16 2.08
N LEU A 109 18.06 -8.25 1.17
CA LEU A 109 17.77 -8.65 -0.20
C LEU A 109 17.25 -10.10 -0.26
N ALA A 110 17.88 -10.99 0.51
CA ALA A 110 17.46 -12.39 0.53
C ALA A 110 16.06 -12.54 1.12
N ARG A 111 15.78 -11.79 2.18
CA ARG A 111 14.46 -11.85 2.81
C ARG A 111 13.39 -11.31 1.88
N MET A 112 13.70 -10.24 1.16
CA MET A 112 12.76 -9.70 0.20
C MET A 112 12.48 -10.70 -0.91
N ALA A 113 13.53 -11.31 -1.45
CA ALA A 113 13.36 -12.26 -2.55
C ALA A 113 12.49 -13.44 -2.12
N GLU A 114 12.71 -13.95 -0.92
CA GLU A 114 11.92 -15.07 -0.43
C GLU A 114 10.48 -14.62 -0.16
N SER A 115 10.31 -13.44 0.40
CA SER A 115 8.98 -12.92 0.68
C SER A 115 8.16 -12.74 -0.60
N MET A 116 8.79 -12.26 -1.66
CA MET A 116 8.09 -12.03 -2.91
C MET A 116 7.53 -13.32 -3.52
N THR A 117 8.12 -14.46 -3.21
CA THR A 117 7.59 -15.73 -3.71
C THR A 117 6.24 -16.07 -3.08
N ARG A 118 5.89 -15.42 -1.99
CA ARG A 118 4.62 -15.67 -1.31
C ARG A 118 3.51 -14.74 -1.77
N ASN A 119 3.84 -13.72 -2.53
CA ASN A 119 2.82 -12.80 -3.01
C ASN A 119 1.97 -13.49 -4.06
N PRO A 120 0.68 -13.18 -4.09
CA PRO A 120 -0.21 -13.81 -5.05
C PRO A 120 0.07 -13.37 -6.47
#